data_1c0fb0f4a9e80fb7e6a249ca2f9c8403
#
_entry.id   1c0fb0f4a9e80fb7e6a249ca2f9c8403
#
_cell.length_a   1.000
_cell.length_b   1.000
_cell.length_c   1.000
_cell.angle_alpha   90.00
_cell.angle_beta   90.00
_cell.angle_gamma   90.00
#
_symmetry.space_group_name_H-M   'P 1'
#
loop_
_entity.id
_entity.type
_entity.pdbx_description
1 polymer ?
#
loop_
_entity_poly.entity_id
_entity_poly.type
_entity_poly.pdbx_seq_one_letter_code
_entity_poly.pdbx_strand_id
1 'polypeptide(L)'
;MNLSNFKRIALFFLAIFSCVSLWAETEAPEVEKSQNMGTEIDFYVEYNPLKNLTLFVGEEFYLNNLLIPEAELFDATYTSVGVNYKPHPNIALLGAYEFQYLNGGDIRHRMKLMVTPNVKINDYLTVSIRERFQMTYSMENMSYDWLLRSRLRLDGSIPNTPLYPYVYVEMYSPLVKNPTTYVESIAYGVGLDWVVDDNNILGIYYEFSHSIDSYYHLLGVAYVLQFQSYEK
;
A
#
# COMPACT_ATOMS: atom_id res chain seq x y z
N MET A 1 -9.33 24.50 -7.00
CA MET A 1 -9.23 23.76 -8.29
C MET A 1 -10.64 23.55 -8.80
N ASN A 2 -10.93 23.88 -10.08
CA ASN A 2 -12.29 23.80 -10.60
C ASN A 2 -12.70 22.34 -10.77
N LEU A 3 -13.91 21.97 -10.35
CA LEU A 3 -14.47 20.60 -10.39
C LEU A 3 -14.37 19.97 -11.80
N SER A 4 -14.40 20.80 -12.86
CA SER A 4 -14.24 20.36 -14.25
C SER A 4 -12.82 19.85 -14.58
N ASN A 5 -11.79 20.47 -13.99
CA ASN A 5 -10.39 20.06 -14.21
C ASN A 5 -10.08 18.77 -13.46
N PHE A 6 -10.67 18.58 -12.29
CA PHE A 6 -10.55 17.35 -11.54
C PHE A 6 -11.19 16.15 -12.26
N LYS A 7 -12.42 16.33 -12.80
CA LYS A 7 -13.08 15.30 -13.61
C LYS A 7 -12.23 14.85 -14.81
N ARG A 8 -11.51 15.78 -15.44
CA ARG A 8 -10.60 15.46 -16.57
C ARG A 8 -9.37 14.67 -16.11
N ILE A 9 -8.80 15.03 -14.96
CA ILE A 9 -7.65 14.32 -14.36
C ILE A 9 -8.08 12.92 -13.93
N ALA A 10 -9.21 12.77 -13.24
CA ALA A 10 -9.76 11.47 -12.82
C ALA A 10 -10.10 10.58 -14.03
N LEU A 11 -10.70 11.15 -15.09
CA LEU A 11 -10.97 10.43 -16.34
C LEU A 11 -9.68 10.01 -17.06
N PHE A 12 -8.65 10.84 -17.07
CA PHE A 12 -7.37 10.51 -17.67
C PHE A 12 -6.69 9.34 -16.93
N PHE A 13 -6.68 9.35 -15.60
CA PHE A 13 -6.16 8.24 -14.80
C PHE A 13 -7.02 6.97 -14.91
N LEU A 14 -8.35 7.12 -14.97
CA LEU A 14 -9.26 5.99 -15.20
C LEU A 14 -9.03 5.37 -16.59
N ALA A 15 -8.76 6.17 -17.61
CA ALA A 15 -8.45 5.71 -18.95
C ALA A 15 -7.09 4.98 -19.01
N ILE A 16 -6.06 5.49 -18.33
CA ILE A 16 -4.77 4.80 -18.19
C ILE A 16 -4.96 3.47 -17.47
N PHE A 17 -5.70 3.47 -16.34
CA PHE A 17 -6.00 2.27 -15.57
C PHE A 17 -6.76 1.22 -16.39
N SER A 18 -7.76 1.65 -17.17
CA SER A 18 -8.54 0.78 -18.07
C SER A 18 -7.71 0.25 -19.23
N CYS A 19 -6.78 1.03 -19.79
CA CYS A 19 -5.89 0.59 -20.86
C CYS A 19 -4.90 -0.47 -20.36
N VAL A 20 -4.38 -0.32 -19.14
CA VAL A 20 -3.43 -1.29 -18.55
C VAL A 20 -4.14 -2.60 -18.22
N SER A 21 -5.38 -2.56 -17.69
CA SER A 21 -6.15 -3.77 -17.39
C SER A 21 -6.59 -4.55 -18.65
N LEU A 22 -6.90 -3.86 -19.75
CA LEU A 22 -7.22 -4.51 -21.03
C LEU A 22 -6.01 -5.20 -21.68
N TRP A 23 -4.78 -4.79 -21.37
CA TRP A 23 -3.56 -5.43 -21.85
C TRP A 23 -3.14 -6.65 -21.02
N ALA A 24 -3.68 -6.82 -19.81
CA ALA A 24 -3.38 -7.97 -18.95
C ALA A 24 -4.17 -9.24 -19.34
N GLU A 25 -5.17 -9.15 -20.22
CA GLU A 25 -6.02 -10.27 -20.69
C GLU A 25 -5.48 -10.97 -21.95
N THR A 26 -4.18 -10.98 -22.20
CA THR A 26 -3.66 -11.94 -23.21
C THR A 26 -3.66 -13.33 -22.59
N GLU A 27 -4.41 -14.24 -23.20
CA GLU A 27 -4.55 -15.65 -22.83
C GLU A 27 -3.20 -16.29 -22.47
N ALA A 28 -2.89 -16.32 -21.19
CA ALA A 28 -1.83 -17.16 -20.67
C ALA A 28 -2.36 -18.61 -20.61
N PRO A 29 -1.54 -19.63 -20.92
CA PRO A 29 -1.95 -21.01 -20.73
C PRO A 29 -2.43 -21.23 -19.29
N GLU A 30 -3.46 -22.07 -19.11
CA GLU A 30 -3.96 -22.45 -17.77
C GLU A 30 -2.81 -23.08 -16.97
N VAL A 31 -2.13 -22.26 -16.19
CA VAL A 31 -1.16 -22.70 -15.19
C VAL A 31 -1.93 -22.94 -13.90
N GLU A 32 -1.77 -24.11 -13.30
CA GLU A 32 -2.33 -24.39 -11.98
C GLU A 32 -1.73 -23.39 -10.98
N LYS A 33 -2.55 -22.43 -10.53
CA LYS A 33 -2.07 -21.35 -9.67
C LYS A 33 -1.91 -21.83 -8.24
N SER A 34 -0.75 -21.55 -7.66
CA SER A 34 -0.52 -21.78 -6.24
C SER A 34 -1.41 -20.86 -5.40
N GLN A 35 -1.88 -21.36 -4.26
CA GLN A 35 -2.65 -20.56 -3.29
C GLN A 35 -1.89 -20.50 -1.97
N ASN A 36 -1.83 -19.33 -1.38
CA ASN A 36 -1.24 -19.13 -0.08
C ASN A 36 -1.99 -18.07 0.72
N MET A 37 -1.79 -18.09 2.04
CA MET A 37 -2.34 -17.12 2.96
C MET A 37 -1.26 -16.67 3.94
N GLY A 38 -1.20 -15.37 4.19
CA GLY A 38 -0.32 -14.77 5.17
C GLY A 38 -1.06 -13.86 6.14
N THR A 39 -0.32 -13.42 7.15
CA THR A 39 -0.75 -12.38 8.09
C THR A 39 0.31 -11.30 8.15
N GLU A 40 -0.13 -10.06 8.20
CA GLU A 40 0.70 -8.86 8.39
C GLU A 40 0.30 -8.18 9.71
N ILE A 41 1.29 -7.85 10.52
CA ILE A 41 1.11 -7.12 11.77
C ILE A 41 1.96 -5.87 11.70
N ASP A 42 1.30 -4.71 11.68
CA ASP A 42 1.93 -3.41 11.51
C ASP A 42 1.90 -2.64 12.83
N PHE A 43 2.99 -2.01 13.16
CA PHE A 43 3.11 -1.09 14.27
C PHE A 43 3.80 0.19 13.82
N TYR A 44 3.10 1.33 13.93
CA TYR A 44 3.62 2.64 13.55
C TYR A 44 3.59 3.61 14.73
N VAL A 45 4.66 4.38 14.85
CA VAL A 45 4.72 5.56 15.70
C VAL A 45 4.86 6.77 14.82
N GLU A 46 3.90 7.69 14.91
CA GLU A 46 3.85 8.92 14.11
C GLU A 46 4.02 10.14 15.02
N TYR A 47 4.83 11.08 14.60
CA TYR A 47 4.99 12.38 15.22
C TYR A 47 4.65 13.48 14.24
N ASN A 48 3.69 14.31 14.61
CA ASN A 48 3.19 15.43 13.83
C ASN A 48 3.71 16.76 14.39
N PRO A 49 4.92 17.24 14.03
CA PRO A 49 5.45 18.52 14.47
C PRO A 49 4.67 19.71 13.91
N LEU A 50 4.06 19.56 12.74
CA LEU A 50 3.24 20.54 12.05
C LEU A 50 1.98 19.88 11.49
N LYS A 51 0.91 20.66 11.23
CA LYS A 51 -0.36 20.16 10.67
C LYS A 51 -0.21 19.44 9.32
N ASN A 52 0.84 19.76 8.58
CA ASN A 52 1.09 19.21 7.26
C ASN A 52 2.35 18.34 7.16
N LEU A 53 2.96 17.99 8.30
CA LEU A 53 4.19 17.20 8.35
C LEU A 53 4.03 16.09 9.40
N THR A 54 4.24 14.85 8.97
CA THR A 54 4.31 13.66 9.83
C THR A 54 5.65 13.00 9.66
N LEU A 55 6.35 12.74 10.75
CA LEU A 55 7.51 11.85 10.80
C LEU A 55 7.03 10.51 11.36
N PHE A 56 7.54 9.41 10.84
CA PHE A 56 7.13 8.10 11.33
C PHE A 56 8.27 7.09 11.39
N VAL A 57 8.11 6.14 12.29
CA VAL A 57 8.86 4.88 12.35
C VAL A 57 7.83 3.77 12.37
N GLY A 58 8.07 2.70 11.64
CA GLY A 58 7.17 1.56 11.57
C GLY A 58 7.92 0.24 11.60
N GLU A 59 7.24 -0.77 12.09
CA GLU A 59 7.65 -2.17 12.06
C GLU A 59 6.52 -3.00 11.50
N GLU A 60 6.81 -3.81 10.49
CA GLU A 60 5.86 -4.69 9.81
C GLU A 60 6.37 -6.13 9.92
N PHE A 61 5.54 -7.03 10.43
CA PHE A 61 5.86 -8.45 10.58
C PHE A 61 4.99 -9.26 9.62
N TYR A 62 5.64 -10.10 8.81
CA TYR A 62 4.98 -10.95 7.83
C TYR A 62 5.09 -12.41 8.24
N LEU A 63 3.94 -13.07 8.36
CA LEU A 63 3.81 -14.51 8.47
C LEU A 63 3.18 -15.03 7.19
N ASN A 64 3.78 -16.03 6.59
CA ASN A 64 3.37 -16.59 5.30
C ASN A 64 3.11 -18.11 5.42
N ASN A 65 2.73 -18.74 4.32
CA ASN A 65 2.56 -20.17 4.22
C ASN A 65 1.51 -20.78 5.16
N LEU A 66 0.52 -20.01 5.59
CA LEU A 66 -0.52 -20.50 6.52
C LEU A 66 -1.38 -21.64 5.94
N LEU A 67 -1.41 -21.80 4.61
CA LEU A 67 -2.12 -22.88 3.93
C LEU A 67 -1.21 -24.06 3.57
N ILE A 68 0.09 -23.97 3.82
CA ILE A 68 1.07 -24.99 3.45
C ILE A 68 1.55 -25.70 4.74
N PRO A 69 1.15 -26.95 4.99
CA PRO A 69 1.61 -27.71 6.15
C PRO A 69 3.13 -27.83 6.16
N GLU A 70 3.72 -27.76 7.36
CA GLU A 70 5.17 -27.92 7.59
C GLU A 70 6.07 -26.84 6.97
N ALA A 71 5.53 -25.81 6.32
CA ALA A 71 6.30 -24.68 5.83
C ALA A 71 6.67 -23.73 6.97
N GLU A 72 7.78 -23.01 6.81
CA GLU A 72 8.16 -21.95 7.73
C GLU A 72 7.16 -20.80 7.68
N LEU A 73 6.65 -20.40 8.84
CA LEU A 73 5.64 -19.35 8.96
C LEU A 73 6.22 -17.95 8.90
N PHE A 74 7.40 -17.73 9.49
CA PHE A 74 8.06 -16.44 9.43
C PHE A 74 8.52 -16.15 8.00
N ASP A 75 8.12 -15.03 7.45
CA ASP A 75 8.48 -14.59 6.10
C ASP A 75 9.46 -13.42 6.14
N ALA A 76 9.08 -12.35 6.82
CA ALA A 76 9.91 -11.15 6.85
C ALA A 76 9.56 -10.21 8.02
N THR A 77 10.49 -9.33 8.33
CA THR A 77 10.22 -8.12 9.11
C THR A 77 10.79 -6.90 8.40
N TYR A 78 10.03 -5.80 8.41
CA TYR A 78 10.40 -4.55 7.74
C TYR A 78 10.36 -3.40 8.74
N THR A 79 11.53 -2.80 8.96
CA THR A 79 11.65 -1.58 9.77
C THR A 79 11.69 -0.37 8.84
N SER A 80 10.77 0.56 8.99
CA SER A 80 10.65 1.74 8.14
C SER A 80 10.83 3.04 8.92
N VAL A 81 11.38 4.05 8.27
CA VAL A 81 11.43 5.43 8.75
C VAL A 81 11.11 6.36 7.59
N GLY A 82 10.30 7.39 7.84
CA GLY A 82 9.92 8.26 6.76
C GLY A 82 9.28 9.56 7.17
N VAL A 83 8.95 10.33 6.16
CA VAL A 83 8.30 11.61 6.26
C VAL A 83 7.11 11.69 5.29
N ASN A 84 5.97 12.15 5.79
CA ASN A 84 4.80 12.46 5.01
C ASN A 84 4.54 13.97 5.08
N TYR A 85 4.54 14.64 3.95
CA TYR A 85 4.33 16.07 3.82
C TYR A 85 3.10 16.36 2.97
N LYS A 86 2.21 17.21 3.45
CA LYS A 86 0.99 17.63 2.76
C LYS A 86 1.11 19.10 2.31
N PRO A 87 1.72 19.37 1.14
CA PRO A 87 1.84 20.74 0.60
C PRO A 87 0.47 21.38 0.32
N HIS A 88 -0.54 20.56 0.13
CA HIS A 88 -1.92 20.97 -0.12
C HIS A 88 -2.87 19.96 0.55
N PRO A 89 -4.07 20.36 1.03
CA PRO A 89 -5.03 19.44 1.63
C PRO A 89 -5.38 18.19 0.79
N ASN A 90 -5.27 18.32 -0.52
CA ASN A 90 -5.60 17.28 -1.48
C ASN A 90 -4.39 16.51 -2.02
N ILE A 91 -3.18 16.76 -1.52
CA ILE A 91 -1.96 16.12 -2.02
C ILE A 91 -1.09 15.76 -0.82
N ALA A 92 -0.71 14.49 -0.72
CA ALA A 92 0.32 14.02 0.21
C ALA A 92 1.53 13.51 -0.57
N LEU A 93 2.72 13.83 -0.07
CA LEU A 93 4.01 13.37 -0.55
C LEU A 93 4.68 12.58 0.57
N LEU A 94 5.14 11.37 0.28
CA LEU A 94 5.84 10.55 1.27
C LEU A 94 7.18 10.10 0.72
N GLY A 95 8.20 10.24 1.55
CA GLY A 95 9.51 9.64 1.36
C GLY A 95 9.82 8.72 2.53
N ALA A 96 10.26 7.50 2.26
CA ALA A 96 10.62 6.54 3.30
C ALA A 96 11.80 5.67 2.88
N TYR A 97 12.55 5.26 3.88
CA TYR A 97 13.52 4.19 3.80
C TYR A 97 13.00 3.01 4.64
N GLU A 98 13.25 1.79 4.14
CA GLU A 98 12.84 0.56 4.78
C GLU A 98 13.98 -0.45 4.73
N PHE A 99 14.32 -0.97 5.90
CA PHE A 99 15.20 -2.11 6.08
C PHE A 99 14.35 -3.37 6.17
N GLN A 100 14.68 -4.39 5.40
CA GLN A 100 13.95 -5.66 5.34
C GLN A 100 14.88 -6.80 5.72
N TYR A 101 14.42 -7.65 6.62
CA TYR A 101 15.03 -8.92 6.95
C TYR A 101 14.05 -10.02 6.56
N LEU A 102 14.45 -10.87 5.60
CA LEU A 102 13.63 -11.94 5.07
C LEU A 102 14.03 -13.28 5.66
N ASN A 103 13.10 -14.22 5.64
CA ASN A 103 13.39 -15.61 5.93
C ASN A 103 14.53 -16.11 5.03
N GLY A 104 15.44 -16.92 5.60
CA GLY A 104 16.68 -17.32 4.91
C GLY A 104 17.84 -16.35 5.09
N GLY A 105 17.62 -15.18 5.73
CA GLY A 105 18.68 -14.23 6.09
C GLY A 105 18.99 -13.16 5.02
N ASP A 106 18.20 -13.07 3.94
CA ASP A 106 18.37 -12.01 2.96
C ASP A 106 18.03 -10.64 3.57
N ILE A 107 18.93 -9.70 3.41
CA ILE A 107 18.77 -8.31 3.85
C ILE A 107 18.55 -7.44 2.63
N ARG A 108 17.48 -6.63 2.69
CA ARG A 108 17.15 -5.69 1.62
C ARG A 108 16.99 -4.28 2.16
N HIS A 109 17.31 -3.33 1.31
CA HIS A 109 17.17 -1.91 1.55
C HIS A 109 16.19 -1.34 0.53
N ARG A 110 15.09 -0.75 0.97
CA ARG A 110 14.06 -0.20 0.08
C ARG A 110 13.89 1.29 0.30
N MET A 111 13.91 2.04 -0.79
CA MET A 111 13.53 3.45 -0.83
C MET A 111 12.13 3.55 -1.43
N LYS A 112 11.27 4.35 -0.81
CA LYS A 112 9.88 4.59 -1.26
C LYS A 112 9.67 6.10 -1.47
N LEU A 113 9.15 6.47 -2.64
CA LEU A 113 8.64 7.82 -2.91
C LEU A 113 7.18 7.68 -3.33
N MET A 114 6.29 8.44 -2.70
CA MET A 114 4.86 8.36 -3.00
C MET A 114 4.27 9.74 -3.22
N VAL A 115 3.31 9.80 -4.14
CA VAL A 115 2.42 10.94 -4.29
C VAL A 115 0.98 10.43 -4.20
N THR A 116 0.17 11.10 -3.38
CA THR A 116 -1.22 10.70 -3.14
C THR A 116 -2.14 11.92 -3.30
N PRO A 117 -2.60 12.22 -4.52
CA PRO A 117 -3.73 13.11 -4.70
C PRO A 117 -5.01 12.47 -4.18
N ASN A 118 -5.85 13.28 -3.53
CA ASN A 118 -7.14 12.86 -3.03
C ASN A 118 -8.23 13.90 -3.28
N VAL A 119 -9.48 13.45 -3.31
CA VAL A 119 -10.65 14.32 -3.44
C VAL A 119 -11.76 13.84 -2.53
N LYS A 120 -12.23 14.75 -1.72
CA LYS A 120 -13.44 14.59 -0.93
C LYS A 120 -14.66 14.74 -1.86
N ILE A 121 -15.40 13.65 -2.05
CA ILE A 121 -16.63 13.63 -2.87
C ILE A 121 -17.78 14.25 -2.09
N ASN A 122 -17.90 13.88 -0.82
CA ASN A 122 -18.83 14.45 0.15
C ASN A 122 -18.26 14.31 1.56
N ASP A 123 -19.04 14.58 2.61
CA ASP A 123 -18.56 14.52 4.00
C ASP A 123 -18.21 13.11 4.48
N TYR A 124 -18.65 12.10 3.76
CA TYR A 124 -18.49 10.69 4.15
C TYR A 124 -17.59 9.88 3.21
N LEU A 125 -17.16 10.47 2.10
CA LEU A 125 -16.48 9.72 1.04
C LEU A 125 -15.32 10.51 0.44
N THR A 126 -14.14 9.89 0.43
CA THR A 126 -12.92 10.41 -0.18
C THR A 126 -12.36 9.39 -1.17
N VAL A 127 -11.96 9.84 -2.34
CA VAL A 127 -11.22 9.03 -3.33
C VAL A 127 -9.80 9.51 -3.36
N SER A 128 -8.86 8.58 -3.36
CA SER A 128 -7.44 8.85 -3.51
C SER A 128 -6.79 7.94 -4.56
N ILE A 129 -5.77 8.47 -5.23
CA ILE A 129 -4.89 7.71 -6.11
C ILE A 129 -3.50 7.82 -5.49
N ARG A 130 -2.82 6.71 -5.29
CA ARG A 130 -1.45 6.68 -4.79
C ARG A 130 -0.52 6.09 -5.84
N GLU A 131 0.45 6.86 -6.24
CA GLU A 131 1.58 6.38 -7.03
C GLU A 131 2.78 6.21 -6.10
N ARG A 132 3.30 4.99 -6.02
CA ARG A 132 4.48 4.64 -5.24
C ARG A 132 5.58 4.14 -6.16
N PHE A 133 6.64 4.88 -6.23
CA PHE A 133 7.89 4.44 -6.82
C PHE A 133 8.77 3.86 -5.72
N GLN A 134 9.26 2.65 -5.91
CA GLN A 134 10.16 2.00 -4.96
C GLN A 134 11.36 1.37 -5.66
N MET A 135 12.51 1.47 -5.01
CA MET A 135 13.76 0.82 -5.37
C MET A 135 14.15 -0.09 -4.22
N THR A 136 14.36 -1.36 -4.50
CA THR A 136 14.82 -2.35 -3.52
C THR A 136 16.18 -2.87 -3.93
N TYR A 137 17.17 -2.80 -3.03
CA TYR A 137 18.48 -3.41 -3.17
C TYR A 137 18.54 -4.67 -2.32
N SER A 138 18.85 -5.82 -2.92
CA SER A 138 19.11 -7.08 -2.22
C SER A 138 20.61 -7.24 -1.99
N MET A 139 21.02 -7.48 -0.74
CA MET A 139 22.42 -7.72 -0.40
C MET A 139 22.88 -9.12 -0.85
N GLU A 140 22.00 -10.09 -0.84
CA GLU A 140 22.29 -11.46 -1.26
C GLU A 140 22.65 -11.52 -2.75
N ASN A 141 21.83 -10.91 -3.59
CA ASN A 141 21.97 -10.97 -5.05
C ASN A 141 22.75 -9.77 -5.64
N MET A 142 23.09 -8.79 -4.83
CA MET A 142 23.74 -7.51 -5.25
C MET A 142 22.96 -6.85 -6.40
N SER A 143 21.62 -6.91 -6.37
CA SER A 143 20.76 -6.46 -7.44
C SER A 143 19.78 -5.40 -6.98
N TYR A 144 19.30 -4.60 -7.94
CA TYR A 144 18.27 -3.58 -7.75
C TYR A 144 17.00 -3.99 -8.46
N ASP A 145 15.89 -3.94 -7.74
CA ASP A 145 14.55 -4.07 -8.30
C ASP A 145 13.81 -2.73 -8.20
N TRP A 146 13.14 -2.37 -9.29
CA TRP A 146 12.39 -1.14 -9.39
C TRP A 146 10.93 -1.47 -9.64
N LEU A 147 10.05 -0.89 -8.85
CA LEU A 147 8.62 -1.18 -8.92
C LEU A 147 7.82 0.12 -8.83
N LEU A 148 6.85 0.26 -9.71
CA LEU A 148 5.77 1.24 -9.59
C LEU A 148 4.54 0.52 -9.04
N ARG A 149 3.91 1.10 -8.00
CA ARG A 149 2.66 0.62 -7.43
C ARG A 149 1.63 1.73 -7.54
N SER A 150 0.54 1.45 -8.26
CA SER A 150 -0.54 2.38 -8.50
C SER A 150 -1.79 1.90 -7.77
N ARG A 151 -2.27 2.67 -6.77
CA ARG A 151 -3.44 2.31 -5.96
C ARG A 151 -4.56 3.33 -6.13
N LEU A 152 -5.74 2.84 -6.45
CA LEU A 152 -6.99 3.58 -6.31
C LEU A 152 -7.66 3.14 -5.01
N ARG A 153 -7.97 4.09 -4.13
CA ARG A 153 -8.60 3.82 -2.82
C ARG A 153 -9.82 4.71 -2.62
N LEU A 154 -10.84 4.12 -2.04
CA LEU A 154 -12.07 4.75 -1.61
C LEU A 154 -12.16 4.63 -0.09
N ASP A 155 -12.15 5.76 0.59
CA ASP A 155 -12.28 5.85 2.04
C ASP A 155 -13.67 6.34 2.40
N GLY A 156 -14.32 5.63 3.32
CA GLY A 156 -15.59 5.99 3.91
C GLY A 156 -15.45 6.53 5.34
N SER A 157 -16.45 7.25 5.83
CA SER A 157 -16.63 7.52 7.25
C SER A 157 -18.06 7.21 7.66
N ILE A 158 -18.24 6.42 8.72
CA ILE A 158 -19.57 6.09 9.22
C ILE A 158 -20.03 7.22 10.16
N PRO A 159 -21.14 7.90 9.86
CA PRO A 159 -21.61 9.04 10.67
C PRO A 159 -21.75 8.69 12.15
N ASN A 160 -21.29 9.60 13.01
CA ASN A 160 -21.34 9.48 14.47
C ASN A 160 -20.60 8.25 15.04
N THR A 161 -19.65 7.69 14.31
CA THR A 161 -18.78 6.60 14.79
C THR A 161 -17.31 6.94 14.50
N PRO A 162 -16.35 6.38 15.23
CA PRO A 162 -14.93 6.52 14.95
C PRO A 162 -14.42 5.47 13.93
N LEU A 163 -15.30 5.00 13.03
CA LEU A 163 -15.01 3.91 12.09
C LEU A 163 -14.89 4.43 10.67
N TYR A 164 -13.81 4.04 9.98
CA TYR A 164 -13.45 4.46 8.64
C TYR A 164 -13.21 3.24 7.74
N PRO A 165 -14.27 2.67 7.13
CA PRO A 165 -14.11 1.59 6.17
C PRO A 165 -13.44 2.08 4.89
N TYR A 166 -12.69 1.18 4.23
CA TYR A 166 -12.10 1.48 2.94
C TYR A 166 -12.02 0.26 2.03
N VAL A 167 -11.92 0.53 0.74
CA VAL A 167 -11.59 -0.47 -0.28
C VAL A 167 -10.54 0.10 -1.23
N TYR A 168 -9.73 -0.78 -1.82
CA TYR A 168 -8.77 -0.37 -2.82
C TYR A 168 -8.49 -1.45 -3.86
N VAL A 169 -7.96 -1.00 -4.98
CA VAL A 169 -7.28 -1.85 -5.94
C VAL A 169 -5.88 -1.29 -6.17
N GLU A 170 -4.88 -2.16 -6.21
CA GLU A 170 -3.48 -1.78 -6.43
C GLU A 170 -2.84 -2.64 -7.50
N MET A 171 -2.11 -2.03 -8.41
CA MET A 171 -1.33 -2.69 -9.45
C MET A 171 0.16 -2.59 -9.12
N TYR A 172 0.88 -3.65 -9.42
CA TYR A 172 2.32 -3.79 -9.24
C TYR A 172 2.97 -3.91 -10.62
N SER A 173 3.77 -2.92 -11.00
CA SER A 173 4.38 -2.81 -12.32
C SER A 173 5.90 -2.74 -12.21
N PRO A 174 6.64 -3.84 -12.48
CA PRO A 174 8.10 -3.84 -12.53
C PRO A 174 8.61 -2.87 -13.61
N LEU A 175 9.63 -2.07 -13.28
CA LEU A 175 10.16 -1.06 -14.23
C LEU A 175 11.40 -1.53 -15.00
N VAL A 176 12.03 -2.62 -14.59
CA VAL A 176 13.34 -3.05 -15.13
C VAL A 176 13.41 -4.52 -15.52
N LYS A 177 12.38 -5.31 -15.34
CA LYS A 177 12.37 -6.74 -15.73
C LYS A 177 11.50 -6.98 -16.96
N ASN A 178 12.11 -7.58 -17.97
CA ASN A 178 11.55 -8.23 -19.17
C ASN A 178 10.24 -7.61 -19.72
N PRO A 179 10.26 -6.97 -20.88
CA PRO A 179 9.17 -6.14 -21.39
C PRO A 179 7.86 -6.88 -21.74
N THR A 180 7.71 -8.15 -21.34
CA THR A 180 6.53 -8.95 -21.68
C THR A 180 5.39 -8.85 -20.65
N THR A 181 5.63 -8.32 -19.45
CA THR A 181 4.57 -8.13 -18.45
C THR A 181 4.67 -6.76 -17.82
N TYR A 182 3.76 -5.85 -18.20
CA TYR A 182 3.66 -4.50 -17.62
C TYR A 182 3.06 -4.50 -16.22
N VAL A 183 2.28 -5.53 -15.87
CA VAL A 183 1.66 -5.73 -14.55
C VAL A 183 2.04 -7.10 -14.04
N GLU A 184 2.71 -7.17 -12.90
CA GLU A 184 3.11 -8.41 -12.25
C GLU A 184 1.98 -9.00 -11.42
N SER A 185 1.28 -8.14 -10.67
CA SER A 185 0.14 -8.55 -9.85
C SER A 185 -0.86 -7.42 -9.65
N ILE A 186 -2.08 -7.81 -9.31
CA ILE A 186 -3.15 -6.90 -8.91
C ILE A 186 -3.65 -7.34 -7.53
N ALA A 187 -3.78 -6.38 -6.61
CA ALA A 187 -4.31 -6.61 -5.29
C ALA A 187 -5.63 -5.86 -5.09
N TYR A 188 -6.56 -6.50 -4.40
CA TYR A 188 -7.85 -5.95 -4.00
C TYR A 188 -7.93 -6.00 -2.48
N GLY A 189 -8.12 -4.86 -1.86
CA GLY A 189 -8.16 -4.77 -0.42
C GLY A 189 -9.45 -4.16 0.11
N VAL A 190 -9.86 -4.63 1.28
CA VAL A 190 -10.92 -4.06 2.10
C VAL A 190 -10.42 -3.97 3.53
N GLY A 191 -10.75 -2.88 4.21
CA GLY A 191 -10.33 -2.71 5.60
C GLY A 191 -11.21 -1.74 6.36
N LEU A 192 -10.92 -1.66 7.65
CA LEU A 192 -11.59 -0.80 8.59
C LEU A 192 -10.55 -0.21 9.54
N ASP A 193 -10.47 1.11 9.59
CA ASP A 193 -9.70 1.84 10.58
C ASP A 193 -10.64 2.29 11.70
N TRP A 194 -10.24 2.06 12.94
CA TRP A 194 -10.93 2.51 14.14
C TRP A 194 -10.05 3.52 14.88
N VAL A 195 -10.46 4.77 14.91
CA VAL A 195 -9.85 5.84 15.72
C VAL A 195 -10.31 5.66 17.16
N VAL A 196 -9.51 4.98 17.97
CA VAL A 196 -9.85 4.66 19.38
C VAL A 196 -9.90 5.92 20.20
N ASP A 197 -8.90 6.80 20.02
CA ASP A 197 -8.80 8.12 20.61
C ASP A 197 -7.91 9.04 19.77
N ASP A 198 -7.55 10.22 20.28
CA ASP A 198 -6.74 11.22 19.57
C ASP A 198 -5.33 10.74 19.19
N ASN A 199 -4.84 9.69 19.83
CA ASN A 199 -3.48 9.19 19.67
C ASN A 199 -3.42 7.77 19.09
N ASN A 200 -4.53 7.01 19.14
CA ASN A 200 -4.52 5.58 18.87
C ASN A 200 -5.46 5.22 17.74
N ILE A 201 -4.94 4.56 16.70
CA ILE A 201 -5.71 4.02 15.59
C ILE A 201 -5.42 2.52 15.49
N LEU A 202 -6.49 1.73 15.39
CA LEU A 202 -6.43 0.31 15.08
C LEU A 202 -6.99 0.08 13.69
N GLY A 203 -6.29 -0.68 12.87
CA GLY A 203 -6.72 -1.10 11.54
C GLY A 203 -6.83 -2.62 11.46
N ILE A 204 -7.80 -3.09 10.71
CA ILE A 204 -7.86 -4.48 10.25
C ILE A 204 -8.16 -4.47 8.76
N TYR A 205 -7.49 -5.32 7.99
CA TYR A 205 -7.73 -5.42 6.56
C TYR A 205 -7.53 -6.82 6.03
N TYR A 206 -8.15 -7.06 4.90
CA TYR A 206 -7.95 -8.22 4.08
C TYR A 206 -7.55 -7.77 2.68
N GLU A 207 -6.52 -8.41 2.12
CA GLU A 207 -6.07 -8.21 0.76
C GLU A 207 -6.07 -9.56 0.03
N PHE A 208 -6.61 -9.57 -1.16
CA PHE A 208 -6.48 -10.64 -2.12
C PHE A 208 -5.62 -10.16 -3.27
N SER A 209 -4.50 -10.81 -3.52
CA SER A 209 -3.65 -10.51 -4.66
C SER A 209 -3.57 -11.67 -5.65
N HIS A 210 -3.44 -11.32 -6.89
CA HIS A 210 -3.45 -12.22 -8.03
C HIS A 210 -2.30 -11.87 -8.97
N SER A 211 -1.46 -12.84 -9.24
CA SER A 211 -0.39 -12.79 -10.24
C SER A 211 -0.65 -13.81 -11.36
N ILE A 212 0.30 -13.96 -12.28
CA ILE A 212 0.19 -14.92 -13.39
C ILE A 212 0.10 -16.36 -12.85
N ASP A 213 0.86 -16.67 -11.80
CA ASP A 213 1.08 -18.03 -11.30
C ASP A 213 0.58 -18.27 -9.87
N SER A 214 0.06 -17.23 -9.19
CA SER A 214 -0.34 -17.36 -7.79
C SER A 214 -1.53 -16.51 -7.39
N TYR A 215 -2.24 -17.01 -6.37
CA TYR A 215 -3.20 -16.26 -5.56
C TYR A 215 -2.65 -16.15 -4.14
N TYR A 216 -2.74 -14.97 -3.57
CA TYR A 216 -2.30 -14.74 -2.20
C TYR A 216 -3.36 -14.00 -1.41
N HIS A 217 -3.63 -14.49 -0.22
CA HIS A 217 -4.56 -13.92 0.73
C HIS A 217 -3.78 -13.36 1.91
N LEU A 218 -4.02 -12.11 2.28
CA LEU A 218 -3.36 -11.45 3.40
C LEU A 218 -4.41 -10.92 4.38
N LEU A 219 -4.28 -11.30 5.64
CA LEU A 219 -5.01 -10.69 6.75
C LEU A 219 -4.05 -9.78 7.51
N GLY A 220 -4.36 -8.48 7.58
CA GLY A 220 -3.52 -7.51 8.25
C GLY A 220 -4.19 -6.89 9.46
N VAL A 221 -3.37 -6.59 10.47
CA VAL A 221 -3.74 -5.80 11.64
C VAL A 221 -2.71 -4.69 11.79
N ALA A 222 -3.15 -3.44 11.90
CA ALA A 222 -2.29 -2.28 12.06
C ALA A 222 -2.61 -1.54 13.36
N TYR A 223 -1.58 -1.09 14.05
CA TYR A 223 -1.70 -0.17 15.17
C TYR A 223 -0.84 1.06 14.92
N VAL A 224 -1.44 2.23 15.01
CA VAL A 224 -0.75 3.51 14.85
C VAL A 224 -0.87 4.33 16.12
N LEU A 225 0.28 4.66 16.71
CA LEU A 225 0.39 5.58 17.83
C LEU A 225 0.83 6.96 17.33
N GLN A 226 -0.02 7.98 17.50
CA GLN A 226 0.22 9.33 16.98
C GLN A 226 0.50 10.32 18.09
N PHE A 227 1.51 11.15 17.91
CA PHE A 227 1.83 12.30 18.75
C PHE A 227 1.76 13.59 17.94
N GLN A 228 1.29 14.66 18.53
CA GLN A 228 1.25 15.97 17.89
C GLN A 228 1.75 17.06 18.83
N SER A 229 2.51 18.02 18.30
CA SER A 229 3.07 19.15 19.07
C SER A 229 2.41 20.49 18.75
N TYR A 230 1.39 20.52 17.88
CA TYR A 230 0.64 21.74 17.58
C TYR A 230 -0.76 21.67 18.22
N GLU A 231 -1.27 22.82 18.63
CA GLU A 231 -2.64 22.94 19.12
C GLU A 231 -3.66 22.71 17.99
N LYS A 232 -4.73 22.01 18.31
CA LYS A 232 -5.82 21.69 17.38
C LYS A 232 -6.60 22.90 16.90
#